data_164475a21b97ecf6de84c659f29d442c
#
_entry.id   164475a21b97ecf6de84c659f29d442c
#
_cell.length_a   1.000
_cell.length_b   1.000
_cell.length_c   1.000
_cell.angle_alpha   90.00
_cell.angle_beta   90.00
_cell.angle_gamma   90.00
#
_symmetry.space_group_name_H-M   'P 1'
#
loop_
_entity.id
_entity.type
_entity.pdbx_description
1 polymer ?
#
loop_
_entity_poly.entity_id
_entity_poly.type
_entity_poly.pdbx_seq_one_letter_code
_entity_poly.pdbx_strand_id
1 'polypeptide(L)'
;MKRVFCAPCLMLALALVGIGTAFYDAYSIYNGEALWCPPPINGCNEVANSPYARIYNLPVGYFGVVYYLYMFGFAALLAFVPFSRGLRFSALAYSALGVCFSIYFMYLQIAFIHAFCIYCLVSAVTTLLLFIAAISHFRATLTSI
;
A
#
# COMPACT_ATOMS: atom_id res chain seq x y z
N MET A 1 -7.41 25.58 -5.23
CA MET A 1 -8.39 24.93 -4.33
C MET A 1 -8.83 23.54 -4.79
N LYS A 2 -9.16 23.32 -6.06
CA LYS A 2 -9.58 21.98 -6.53
C LYS A 2 -8.54 20.86 -6.28
N ARG A 3 -7.26 21.11 -6.42
CA ARG A 3 -6.19 20.09 -6.19
C ARG A 3 -6.03 19.70 -4.72
N VAL A 4 -6.30 20.58 -3.79
CA VAL A 4 -6.20 20.31 -2.36
C VAL A 4 -7.30 19.35 -1.90
N PHE A 5 -8.48 19.42 -2.49
CA PHE A 5 -9.61 18.51 -2.20
C PHE A 5 -9.54 17.19 -2.97
N CYS A 6 -8.94 17.18 -4.17
CA CYS A 6 -8.88 15.99 -5.01
C CYS A 6 -7.87 14.95 -4.48
N ALA A 7 -6.74 15.39 -3.89
CA ALA A 7 -5.72 14.49 -3.40
C ALA A 7 -6.19 13.57 -2.25
N PRO A 8 -6.87 14.03 -1.19
CA PRO A 8 -7.42 13.14 -0.18
C PRO A 8 -8.44 12.12 -0.71
N CYS A 9 -9.30 12.52 -1.65
CA CYS A 9 -10.26 11.60 -2.28
C CYS A 9 -9.54 10.49 -3.06
N LEU A 10 -8.50 10.84 -3.81
CA LEU A 10 -7.65 9.86 -4.51
C LEU A 10 -6.97 8.93 -3.51
N MET A 11 -6.42 9.46 -2.42
CA MET A 11 -5.79 8.65 -1.37
C MET A 11 -6.78 7.69 -0.71
N LEU A 12 -8.03 8.11 -0.47
CA LEU A 12 -9.10 7.24 0.04
C LEU A 12 -9.38 6.08 -0.91
N ALA A 13 -9.55 6.36 -2.20
CA ALA A 13 -9.80 5.33 -3.20
C ALA A 13 -8.62 4.33 -3.32
N LEU A 14 -7.39 4.83 -3.35
CA LEU A 14 -6.18 4.00 -3.38
C LEU A 14 -6.02 3.15 -2.12
N ALA A 15 -6.33 3.70 -0.95
CA ALA A 15 -6.28 2.95 0.30
C ALA A 15 -7.31 1.82 0.32
N LEU A 16 -8.51 2.02 -0.21
CA LEU A 16 -9.53 0.96 -0.34
C LEU A 16 -9.06 -0.16 -1.28
N VAL A 17 -8.46 0.17 -2.41
CA VAL A 17 -7.87 -0.82 -3.32
C VAL A 17 -6.77 -1.61 -2.60
N GLY A 18 -5.90 -0.93 -1.85
CA GLY A 18 -4.84 -1.55 -1.07
C GLY A 18 -5.39 -2.48 0.02
N ILE A 19 -6.43 -2.09 0.75
CA ILE A 19 -7.09 -2.92 1.75
C ILE A 19 -7.64 -4.19 1.11
N GLY A 20 -8.37 -4.07 0.00
CA GLY A 20 -8.98 -5.20 -0.69
C GLY A 20 -7.94 -6.21 -1.19
N THR A 21 -6.89 -5.74 -1.84
CA THR A 21 -5.81 -6.60 -2.36
C THR A 21 -5.01 -7.27 -1.25
N ALA A 22 -4.63 -6.52 -0.22
CA ALA A 22 -3.87 -7.05 0.92
C ALA A 22 -4.70 -8.03 1.76
N PHE A 23 -6.00 -7.77 1.93
CA PHE A 23 -6.89 -8.68 2.65
C PHE A 23 -7.09 -9.99 1.91
N TYR A 24 -7.32 -9.94 0.59
CA TYR A 24 -7.48 -11.16 -0.21
C TYR A 24 -6.22 -12.03 -0.17
N ASP A 25 -5.05 -11.43 -0.35
CA ASP A 25 -3.76 -12.12 -0.25
C ASP A 25 -3.57 -12.76 1.13
N ALA A 26 -3.80 -12.01 2.20
CA ALA A 26 -3.66 -12.50 3.57
C ALA A 26 -4.64 -13.62 3.89
N TYR A 27 -5.90 -13.49 3.47
CA TYR A 27 -6.94 -14.48 3.70
C TYR A 27 -6.63 -15.81 3.00
N SER A 28 -6.23 -15.76 1.73
CA SER A 28 -5.87 -16.95 0.96
C SER A 28 -4.66 -17.66 1.55
N ILE A 29 -3.60 -16.92 1.92
CA ILE A 29 -2.41 -17.49 2.57
C ILE A 29 -2.74 -18.11 3.93
N TYR A 30 -3.61 -17.46 4.71
CA TYR A 30 -4.00 -17.96 6.03
C TYR A 30 -4.76 -19.28 5.93
N ASN A 31 -5.68 -19.41 4.98
CA ASN A 31 -6.48 -20.62 4.77
C ASN A 31 -5.73 -21.70 3.97
N GLY A 32 -4.55 -21.40 3.43
CA GLY A 32 -3.81 -22.32 2.57
C GLY A 32 -4.46 -22.52 1.19
N GLU A 33 -5.29 -21.57 0.76
CA GLU A 33 -5.93 -21.58 -0.55
C GLU A 33 -4.97 -21.08 -1.63
N ALA A 34 -5.11 -21.63 -2.84
CA ALA A 34 -4.33 -21.16 -3.98
C ALA A 34 -4.81 -19.76 -4.41
N LEU A 35 -3.85 -18.83 -4.54
CA LEU A 35 -4.12 -17.50 -5.06
C LEU A 35 -4.43 -17.57 -6.57
N TRP A 36 -5.48 -16.89 -6.99
CA TRP A 36 -5.75 -16.72 -8.41
C TRP A 36 -4.73 -15.74 -9.01
N CYS A 37 -3.96 -16.21 -9.97
CA CYS A 37 -2.87 -15.47 -10.58
C CYS A 37 -3.00 -15.54 -12.10
N PRO A 38 -3.30 -14.42 -12.79
CA PRO A 38 -3.45 -14.44 -14.23
C PRO A 38 -2.10 -14.62 -14.94
N PRO A 39 -2.01 -15.43 -16.02
CA PRO A 39 -0.82 -15.46 -16.84
C PRO A 39 -0.58 -14.08 -17.49
N PRO A 40 0.66 -13.63 -17.70
CA PRO A 40 1.93 -14.36 -17.58
C PRO A 40 2.56 -14.36 -16.17
N ILE A 41 1.95 -13.71 -15.18
CA ILE A 41 2.48 -13.60 -13.80
C ILE A 41 1.91 -14.76 -12.97
N ASN A 42 2.60 -15.89 -12.91
CA ASN A 42 2.12 -17.11 -12.26
C ASN A 42 2.73 -17.37 -10.88
N GLY A 43 3.57 -16.46 -10.38
CA GLY A 43 4.37 -16.66 -9.18
C GLY A 43 3.66 -16.40 -7.84
N CYS A 44 2.35 -16.13 -7.82
CA CYS A 44 1.63 -15.79 -6.58
C CYS A 44 1.73 -16.90 -5.53
N ASN A 45 1.51 -18.16 -5.94
CA ASN A 45 1.57 -19.30 -5.02
C ASN A 45 3.01 -19.60 -4.58
N GLU A 46 4.01 -19.37 -5.42
CA GLU A 46 5.42 -19.49 -5.04
C GLU A 46 5.81 -18.47 -3.99
N VAL A 47 5.38 -17.20 -4.18
CA VAL A 47 5.59 -16.13 -3.19
C VAL A 47 4.82 -16.43 -1.90
N ALA A 48 3.57 -16.87 -1.99
CA ALA A 48 2.71 -17.19 -0.84
C ALA A 48 3.25 -18.36 0.01
N ASN A 49 3.90 -19.33 -0.61
CA ASN A 49 4.51 -20.48 0.07
C ASN A 49 5.96 -20.23 0.50
N SER A 50 6.55 -19.08 0.17
CA SER A 50 7.90 -18.74 0.57
C SER A 50 7.98 -18.46 2.09
N PRO A 51 9.16 -18.66 2.72
CA PRO A 51 9.36 -18.32 4.13
C PRO A 51 9.20 -16.83 4.41
N TYR A 52 9.28 -15.98 3.40
CA TYR A 52 9.12 -14.53 3.49
C TYR A 52 7.66 -14.05 3.48
N ALA A 53 6.70 -14.93 3.12
CA ALA A 53 5.28 -14.61 3.10
C ALA A 53 4.64 -14.52 4.49
N ARG A 54 5.35 -14.97 5.53
CA ARG A 54 4.84 -15.00 6.90
C ARG A 54 5.86 -14.40 7.87
N ILE A 55 5.35 -13.57 8.79
CA ILE A 55 6.09 -13.03 9.93
C ILE A 55 5.39 -13.54 11.19
N TYR A 56 6.10 -14.26 12.06
CA TYR A 56 5.52 -14.89 13.27
C TYR A 56 4.25 -15.72 12.98
N ASN A 57 4.26 -16.51 11.91
CA ASN A 57 3.13 -17.30 11.41
C ASN A 57 1.91 -16.50 10.90
N LEU A 58 1.99 -15.17 10.86
CA LEU A 58 0.97 -14.31 10.26
C LEU A 58 1.35 -13.97 8.83
N PRO A 59 0.42 -14.08 7.86
CA PRO A 59 0.64 -13.61 6.50
C PRO A 59 1.02 -12.13 6.46
N VAL A 60 2.02 -11.79 5.65
CA VAL A 60 2.50 -10.41 5.48
C VAL A 60 1.37 -9.48 5.00
N GLY A 61 0.41 -10.00 4.25
CA GLY A 61 -0.75 -9.24 3.79
C GLY A 61 -1.55 -8.59 4.93
N TYR A 62 -1.61 -9.17 6.13
CA TYR A 62 -2.29 -8.54 7.28
C TYR A 62 -1.60 -7.24 7.72
N PHE A 63 -0.27 -7.19 7.67
CA PHE A 63 0.46 -5.94 7.93
C PHE A 63 0.15 -4.89 6.85
N GLY A 64 -0.04 -5.33 5.60
CA GLY A 64 -0.52 -4.48 4.52
C GLY A 64 -1.92 -3.93 4.78
N VAL A 65 -2.85 -4.75 5.26
CA VAL A 65 -4.21 -4.30 5.65
C VAL A 65 -4.13 -3.21 6.72
N VAL A 66 -3.35 -3.42 7.78
CA VAL A 66 -3.15 -2.42 8.83
C VAL A 66 -2.56 -1.12 8.26
N TYR A 67 -1.55 -1.24 7.41
CA TYR A 67 -0.94 -0.09 6.73
C TYR A 67 -1.97 0.72 5.95
N TYR A 68 -2.78 0.08 5.11
CA TYR A 68 -3.79 0.77 4.30
C TYR A 68 -4.94 1.33 5.13
N LEU A 69 -5.31 0.70 6.25
CA LEU A 69 -6.29 1.25 7.19
C LEU A 69 -5.81 2.57 7.81
N TYR A 70 -4.54 2.65 8.21
CA TYR A 70 -3.96 3.90 8.70
C TYR A 70 -3.89 4.96 7.60
N MET A 71 -3.49 4.58 6.37
CA MET A 71 -3.49 5.50 5.23
C MET A 71 -4.90 6.02 4.91
N PHE A 72 -5.91 5.16 5.01
CA PHE A 72 -7.31 5.57 4.87
C PHE A 72 -7.70 6.59 5.94
N GLY A 73 -7.34 6.34 7.20
CA GLY A 73 -7.56 7.28 8.30
C GLY A 73 -6.88 8.64 8.08
N PHE A 74 -5.62 8.66 7.66
CA PHE A 74 -4.90 9.88 7.31
C PHE A 74 -5.58 10.64 6.16
N ALA A 75 -5.99 9.93 5.11
CA ALA A 75 -6.68 10.54 3.98
C ALA A 75 -8.04 11.13 4.37
N ALA A 76 -8.81 10.43 5.21
CA ALA A 76 -10.08 10.92 5.73
C ALA A 76 -9.87 12.18 6.59
N LEU A 77 -8.91 12.17 7.51
CA LEU A 77 -8.60 13.35 8.34
C LEU A 77 -8.11 14.52 7.49
N LEU A 78 -7.31 14.29 6.46
CA LEU A 78 -6.86 15.34 5.54
C LEU A 78 -8.02 15.94 4.71
N ALA A 79 -9.08 15.17 4.47
CA ALA A 79 -10.28 15.69 3.80
C ALA A 79 -11.03 16.71 4.69
N PHE A 80 -11.02 16.51 6.02
CA PHE A 80 -11.67 17.42 6.97
C PHE A 80 -10.76 18.57 7.42
N VAL A 81 -9.47 18.31 7.60
CA VAL A 81 -8.48 19.29 8.11
C VAL A 81 -7.26 19.36 7.17
N PRO A 82 -7.43 19.92 5.95
CA PRO A 82 -6.38 19.87 4.92
C PRO A 82 -5.12 20.69 5.24
N PHE A 83 -5.21 21.65 6.14
CA PHE A 83 -4.11 22.58 6.46
C PHE A 83 -3.29 22.17 7.70
N SER A 84 -3.62 21.09 8.38
CA SER A 84 -2.84 20.59 9.52
C SER A 84 -1.45 20.15 9.09
N ARG A 85 -0.41 20.87 9.53
CA ARG A 85 0.99 20.60 9.18
C ARG A 85 1.45 19.23 9.68
N GLY A 86 1.09 18.88 10.92
CA GLY A 86 1.46 17.60 11.51
C GLY A 86 0.84 16.43 10.77
N LEU A 87 -0.45 16.51 10.45
CA LEU A 87 -1.17 15.44 9.75
C LEU A 87 -0.62 15.20 8.34
N ARG A 88 -0.31 16.28 7.59
CA ARG A 88 0.31 16.17 6.26
C ARG A 88 1.69 15.51 6.31
N PHE A 89 2.50 15.93 7.29
CA PHE A 89 3.83 15.34 7.49
C PHE A 89 3.74 13.87 7.88
N SER A 90 2.83 13.52 8.79
CA SER A 90 2.61 12.11 9.20
C SER A 90 2.14 11.24 8.03
N ALA A 91 1.19 11.72 7.23
CA ALA A 91 0.74 10.99 6.03
C ALA A 91 1.87 10.80 5.01
N LEU A 92 2.70 11.82 4.80
CA LEU A 92 3.85 11.74 3.90
C LEU A 92 4.91 10.76 4.42
N ALA A 93 5.27 10.85 5.70
CA ALA A 93 6.26 9.96 6.31
C ALA A 93 5.78 8.50 6.31
N TYR A 94 4.51 8.27 6.62
CA TYR A 94 3.92 6.95 6.64
C TYR A 94 3.79 6.34 5.22
N SER A 95 3.45 7.14 4.22
CA SER A 95 3.44 6.68 2.82
C SER A 95 4.86 6.37 2.30
N ALA A 96 5.87 7.14 2.70
CA ALA A 96 7.26 6.84 2.40
C ALA A 96 7.72 5.51 3.01
N LEU A 97 7.30 5.21 4.24
CA LEU A 97 7.55 3.92 4.88
C LEU A 97 6.96 2.77 4.05
N GLY A 98 5.73 2.92 3.54
CA GLY A 98 5.10 1.94 2.65
C GLY A 98 5.88 1.69 1.36
N VAL A 99 6.41 2.75 0.75
CA VAL A 99 7.28 2.62 -0.44
C VAL A 99 8.57 1.86 -0.10
N CYS A 100 9.20 2.12 1.04
CA CYS A 100 10.39 1.40 1.48
C CYS A 100 10.10 -0.09 1.68
N PHE A 101 8.99 -0.45 2.32
CA PHE A 101 8.56 -1.85 2.45
C PHE A 101 8.25 -2.49 1.11
N SER A 102 7.61 -1.78 0.19
CA SER A 102 7.33 -2.28 -1.16
C SER A 102 8.61 -2.60 -1.92
N ILE A 103 9.61 -1.72 -1.86
CA ILE A 103 10.92 -1.94 -2.47
C ILE A 103 11.60 -3.16 -1.86
N TYR A 104 11.56 -3.32 -0.53
CA TYR A 104 12.12 -4.47 0.17
C TYR A 104 11.48 -5.79 -0.29
N PHE A 105 10.14 -5.86 -0.35
CA PHE A 105 9.45 -7.07 -0.81
C PHE A 105 9.67 -7.35 -2.29
N MET A 106 9.74 -6.33 -3.14
CA MET A 106 10.09 -6.52 -4.55
C MET A 106 11.51 -7.07 -4.70
N TYR A 107 12.45 -6.59 -3.89
CA TYR A 107 13.81 -7.13 -3.84
C TYR A 107 13.83 -8.61 -3.46
N LEU A 108 13.07 -9.01 -2.43
CA LEU A 108 12.96 -10.42 -2.02
C LEU A 108 12.40 -11.31 -3.14
N GLN A 109 11.40 -10.83 -3.87
CA GLN A 109 10.82 -11.56 -4.99
C GLN A 109 11.83 -11.78 -6.14
N ILE A 110 12.65 -10.78 -6.44
CA ILE A 110 13.64 -10.85 -7.52
C ILE A 110 14.86 -11.68 -7.09
N ALA A 111 15.41 -11.41 -5.91
CA ALA A 111 16.72 -11.96 -5.50
C ALA A 111 16.63 -13.34 -4.86
N PHE A 112 15.55 -13.66 -4.17
CA PHE A 112 15.45 -14.89 -3.36
C PHE A 112 14.35 -15.84 -3.82
N ILE A 113 13.20 -15.32 -4.24
CA ILE A 113 12.05 -16.16 -4.60
C ILE A 113 12.06 -16.47 -6.10
N HIS A 114 12.58 -15.56 -6.93
CA HIS A 114 12.58 -15.63 -8.40
C HIS A 114 11.19 -15.78 -9.01
N ALA A 115 10.17 -15.25 -8.33
CA ALA A 115 8.78 -15.28 -8.75
C ALA A 115 8.10 -13.96 -8.42
N PHE A 116 7.12 -13.54 -9.23
CA PHE A 116 6.38 -12.31 -9.05
C PHE A 116 4.94 -12.61 -8.65
N CYS A 117 4.44 -11.87 -7.66
CA CYS A 117 3.06 -11.89 -7.23
C CYS A 117 2.34 -10.63 -7.72
N ILE A 118 1.20 -10.82 -8.44
CA ILE A 118 0.40 -9.69 -8.96
C ILE A 118 -0.13 -8.81 -7.81
N TYR A 119 -0.52 -9.40 -6.67
CA TYR A 119 -1.02 -8.65 -5.51
C TYR A 119 0.07 -7.78 -4.88
N CYS A 120 1.31 -8.27 -4.82
CA CYS A 120 2.44 -7.49 -4.36
C CYS A 120 2.77 -6.34 -5.33
N LEU A 121 2.67 -6.58 -6.64
CA LEU A 121 2.85 -5.54 -7.66
C LEU A 121 1.78 -4.46 -7.55
N VAL A 122 0.51 -4.84 -7.43
CA VAL A 122 -0.61 -3.91 -7.23
C VAL A 122 -0.41 -3.10 -5.95
N SER A 123 -0.01 -3.75 -4.86
CA SER A 123 0.31 -3.08 -3.59
C SER A 123 1.47 -2.09 -3.75
N ALA A 124 2.55 -2.46 -4.44
CA ALA A 124 3.68 -1.58 -4.67
C ALA A 124 3.31 -0.34 -5.50
N VAL A 125 2.52 -0.52 -6.56
CA VAL A 125 2.00 0.60 -7.36
C VAL A 125 1.07 1.49 -6.53
N THR A 126 0.19 0.89 -5.73
CA THR A 126 -0.75 1.62 -4.86
C THR A 126 -0.02 2.46 -3.80
N THR A 127 1.02 1.91 -3.15
CA THR A 127 1.83 2.67 -2.18
C THR A 127 2.61 3.80 -2.85
N LEU A 128 3.13 3.59 -4.05
CA LEU A 128 3.80 4.63 -4.82
C LEU A 128 2.85 5.77 -5.19
N LEU A 129 1.64 5.45 -5.65
CA LEU A 129 0.61 6.44 -5.96
C LEU A 129 0.14 7.21 -4.73
N LEU A 130 0.00 6.52 -3.58
CA LEU A 130 -0.29 7.16 -2.29
C LEU A 130 0.79 8.15 -1.88
N PHE A 131 2.06 7.79 -2.06
CA PHE A 131 3.20 8.67 -1.77
C PHE A 131 3.21 9.90 -2.69
N ILE A 132 3.00 9.72 -4.01
CA ILE A 132 2.90 10.82 -4.96
C ILE A 132 1.72 11.76 -4.60
N ALA A 133 0.56 11.19 -4.24
CA ALA A 133 -0.60 11.96 -3.81
C ALA A 133 -0.32 12.75 -2.52
N ALA A 134 0.37 12.14 -1.54
CA ALA A 134 0.77 12.81 -0.30
C ALA A 134 1.74 13.97 -0.56
N ILE A 135 2.74 13.78 -1.43
CA ILE A 135 3.67 14.86 -1.85
C ILE A 135 2.91 16.00 -2.54
N SER A 136 2.03 15.66 -3.48
CA SER A 136 1.28 16.67 -4.23
C SER A 136 0.37 17.49 -3.32
N HIS A 137 -0.28 16.85 -2.35
CA HIS A 137 -1.08 17.52 -1.33
C HIS A 137 -0.22 18.43 -0.43
N PHE A 138 0.93 17.93 0.01
CA PHE A 138 1.86 18.68 0.85
C PHE A 138 2.38 19.94 0.13
N ARG A 139 2.77 19.82 -1.14
CA ARG A 139 3.23 20.95 -1.96
C ARG A 139 2.10 21.95 -2.26
N ALA A 140 0.92 21.48 -2.64
CA ALA A 140 -0.21 22.33 -2.98
C ALA A 140 -0.64 23.22 -1.79
N THR A 141 -0.54 22.73 -0.58
CA THR A 141 -0.87 23.48 0.63
C THR A 141 0.23 24.44 1.07
N LEU A 142 1.50 24.20 0.71
CA LEU A 142 2.59 25.15 0.94
C LEU A 142 2.48 26.38 0.02
N THR A 143 2.02 26.19 -1.21
CA THR A 143 1.86 27.27 -2.19
C THR A 143 0.59 28.09 -2.00
N SER A 144 -0.35 27.63 -1.17
CA SER A 144 -1.61 28.34 -0.86
C SER A 144 -1.57 29.14 0.44
N ILE A 145 -0.42 29.21 1.12
CA ILE A 145 -0.13 30.06 2.28
C ILE A 145 0.69 31.26 1.84
#